data_c2a5875cf0c7e6f00eb94d26e10ab096
#
_entry.id   c2a5875cf0c7e6f00eb94d26e10ab096
#
_cell.length_a   1.000
_cell.length_b   1.000
_cell.length_c   1.000
_cell.angle_alpha   90.00
_cell.angle_beta   90.00
_cell.angle_gamma   90.00
#
_symmetry.space_group_name_H-M   'P 1'
#
loop_
_entity.id
_entity.type
_entity.pdbx_description
1 polymer ?
#
loop_
_entity_poly.entity_id
_entity_poly.type
_entity_poly.pdbx_seq_one_letter_code
_entity_poly.pdbx_strand_id
1 'polypeptide(L)'
;MAKFKQECIFGIRAVMEAIQDEKEIDKVMFRQGIKGDLFQQLFSLVRERQIQFQYVPEEVFKPFAGKNHQGVLAEISPIPYQDINTVVDAVVAEGEMPLILILDRITDVRNLGGIARTAECAGVSAILIPNKNSAKISSDAIKTSAGALYHLPVCREKNLKKTIKELKRRGLTLFAATEKADKFYTEVDMKE
;
A
#
# COMPACT_ATOMS: atom_id res chain seq x y z
N MET A 1 18.06 7.18 15.63
CA MET A 1 17.21 6.08 16.16
C MET A 1 16.02 5.91 15.23
N ALA A 2 15.99 4.87 14.40
CA ALA A 2 14.87 4.58 13.52
C ALA A 2 13.66 4.17 14.38
N LYS A 3 12.58 4.94 14.31
CA LYS A 3 11.33 4.65 15.01
C LYS A 3 10.63 3.48 14.30
N PHE A 4 10.92 2.24 14.70
CA PHE A 4 10.03 1.12 14.44
C PHE A 4 8.80 1.25 15.36
N LYS A 5 7.88 2.14 14.99
CA LYS A 5 6.57 2.31 15.63
C LYS A 5 5.45 1.66 14.82
N GLN A 6 5.80 0.89 13.81
CA GLN A 6 4.87 0.11 13.01
C GLN A 6 4.69 -1.25 13.70
N GLU A 7 3.51 -1.82 13.67
CA GLU A 7 3.31 -3.20 14.13
C GLU A 7 4.18 -4.12 13.26
N CYS A 8 5.22 -4.68 13.86
CA CYS A 8 6.09 -5.64 13.22
C CYS A 8 5.88 -7.01 13.85
N ILE A 9 5.67 -8.01 13.01
CA ILE A 9 5.78 -9.41 13.41
C ILE A 9 7.22 -9.86 13.16
N PHE A 10 7.75 -10.67 14.07
CA PHE A 10 9.11 -11.19 13.96
C PHE A 10 9.16 -12.71 14.23
N GLY A 11 10.13 -13.37 13.61
CA GLY A 11 10.29 -14.81 13.65
C GLY A 11 9.60 -15.52 12.48
N ILE A 12 10.22 -16.60 12.02
CA ILE A 12 9.81 -17.29 10.78
C ILE A 12 8.37 -17.80 10.88
N ARG A 13 8.04 -18.53 11.95
CA ARG A 13 6.71 -19.14 12.12
C ARG A 13 5.62 -18.11 12.27
N ALA A 14 5.85 -17.07 13.09
CA ALA A 14 4.87 -15.99 13.29
C ALA A 14 4.55 -15.23 11.99
N VAL A 15 5.57 -15.03 11.13
CA VAL A 15 5.36 -14.42 9.82
C VAL A 15 4.62 -15.36 8.87
N MET A 16 4.90 -16.66 8.91
CA MET A 16 4.14 -17.65 8.13
C MET A 16 2.66 -17.69 8.53
N GLU A 17 2.38 -17.74 9.82
CA GLU A 17 1.01 -17.69 10.36
C GLU A 17 0.29 -16.42 9.94
N ALA A 18 0.95 -15.26 10.05
CA ALA A 18 0.37 -13.98 9.62
C ALA A 18 0.01 -13.96 8.13
N ILE A 19 0.83 -14.60 7.27
CA ILE A 19 0.53 -14.74 5.83
C ILE A 19 -0.65 -15.68 5.61
N GLN A 20 -0.73 -16.78 6.35
CA GLN A 20 -1.82 -17.76 6.26
C GLN A 20 -3.14 -17.19 6.77
N ASP A 21 -3.09 -16.37 7.82
CA ASP A 21 -4.24 -15.62 8.36
C ASP A 21 -4.62 -14.39 7.51
N GLU A 22 -4.05 -14.27 6.31
CA GLU A 22 -4.33 -13.19 5.35
C GLU A 22 -4.14 -11.77 5.91
N LYS A 23 -3.23 -11.61 6.90
CA LYS A 23 -2.88 -10.27 7.38
C LYS A 23 -2.18 -9.47 6.29
N GLU A 24 -2.51 -8.19 6.21
CA GLU A 24 -1.92 -7.27 5.24
C GLU A 24 -0.46 -6.98 5.57
N ILE A 25 0.44 -7.65 4.87
CA ILE A 25 1.89 -7.47 5.03
C ILE A 25 2.41 -6.53 3.97
N ASP A 26 2.95 -5.40 4.41
CA ASP A 26 3.58 -4.42 3.52
C ASP A 26 4.91 -4.94 2.96
N LYS A 27 5.71 -5.55 3.82
CA LYS A 27 7.04 -6.03 3.45
C LYS A 27 7.59 -7.03 4.46
N VAL A 28 8.32 -8.03 3.95
CA VAL A 28 9.12 -8.93 4.76
C VAL A 28 10.61 -8.56 4.63
N MET A 29 11.31 -8.46 5.74
CA MET A 29 12.75 -8.23 5.81
C MET A 29 13.45 -9.51 6.25
N PHE A 30 14.40 -9.95 5.44
CA PHE A 30 15.26 -11.09 5.72
C PHE A 30 16.67 -10.62 6.05
N ARG A 31 17.26 -11.16 7.09
CA ARG A 31 18.67 -10.95 7.39
C ARG A 31 19.54 -11.47 6.25
N GLN A 32 20.55 -10.74 5.86
CA GLN A 32 21.56 -11.22 4.90
C GLN A 32 22.19 -12.53 5.39
N GLY A 33 22.32 -13.50 4.49
CA GLY A 33 22.92 -14.80 4.81
C GLY A 33 22.02 -15.77 5.59
N ILE A 34 20.74 -15.46 5.81
CA ILE A 34 19.79 -16.40 6.44
C ILE A 34 19.66 -17.67 5.61
N LYS A 35 19.66 -18.83 6.28
CA LYS A 35 19.56 -20.16 5.66
C LYS A 35 18.72 -21.08 6.56
N GLY A 36 18.28 -22.21 6.01
CA GLY A 36 17.56 -23.28 6.73
C GLY A 36 16.23 -23.61 6.06
N ASP A 37 15.73 -24.83 6.34
CA ASP A 37 14.54 -25.37 5.69
C ASP A 37 13.28 -24.53 6.00
N LEU A 38 13.13 -24.08 7.23
CA LEU A 38 12.00 -23.27 7.65
C LEU A 38 12.02 -21.88 6.95
N PHE A 39 13.20 -21.31 6.72
CA PHE A 39 13.35 -20.10 5.94
C PHE A 39 12.94 -20.32 4.47
N GLN A 40 13.34 -21.45 3.87
CA GLN A 40 12.95 -21.77 2.49
C GLN A 40 11.43 -21.90 2.34
N GLN A 41 10.75 -22.50 3.30
CA GLN A 41 9.28 -22.57 3.31
C GLN A 41 8.66 -21.19 3.37
N LEU A 42 9.10 -20.33 4.29
CA LEU A 42 8.62 -18.94 4.37
C LEU A 42 8.92 -18.17 3.07
N PHE A 43 10.12 -18.31 2.52
CA PHE A 43 10.51 -17.61 1.30
C PHE A 43 9.64 -18.03 0.10
N SER A 44 9.32 -19.32 -0.02
CA SER A 44 8.40 -19.82 -1.04
C SER A 44 7.00 -19.22 -0.87
N LEU A 45 6.48 -19.18 0.36
CA LEU A 45 5.18 -18.60 0.68
C LEU A 45 5.14 -17.09 0.36
N VAL A 46 6.18 -16.34 0.72
CA VAL A 46 6.30 -14.90 0.41
C VAL A 46 6.31 -14.66 -1.09
N ARG A 47 6.97 -15.52 -1.88
CA ARG A 47 6.96 -15.44 -3.33
C ARG A 47 5.62 -15.80 -3.96
N GLU A 48 5.00 -16.87 -3.50
CA GLU A 48 3.68 -17.32 -3.94
C GLU A 48 2.62 -16.24 -3.72
N ARG A 49 2.56 -15.69 -2.52
CA ARG A 49 1.66 -14.59 -2.16
C ARG A 49 2.12 -13.23 -2.70
N GLN A 50 3.26 -13.22 -3.41
CA GLN A 50 3.83 -12.03 -4.05
C GLN A 50 4.04 -10.83 -3.10
N ILE A 51 4.33 -11.12 -1.84
CA ILE A 51 4.63 -10.12 -0.82
C ILE A 51 6.00 -9.49 -1.13
N GLN A 52 6.11 -8.18 -0.92
CA GLN A 52 7.40 -7.51 -1.06
C GLN A 52 8.39 -8.01 -0.02
N PHE A 53 9.64 -8.21 -0.42
CA PHE A 53 10.71 -8.57 0.50
C PHE A 53 12.01 -7.87 0.16
N GLN A 54 12.89 -7.77 1.15
CA GLN A 54 14.27 -7.31 0.97
C GLN A 54 15.21 -8.03 1.94
N TYR A 55 16.46 -8.19 1.52
CA TYR A 55 17.54 -8.60 2.41
C TYR A 55 18.14 -7.37 3.07
N VAL A 56 18.30 -7.42 4.38
CA VAL A 56 18.80 -6.32 5.20
C VAL A 56 19.96 -6.78 6.09
N PRO A 57 20.89 -5.87 6.45
CA PRO A 57 21.97 -6.20 7.36
C PRO A 57 21.48 -6.43 8.79
N GLU A 58 22.32 -7.07 9.63
CA GLU A 58 22.02 -7.43 11.03
C GLU A 58 21.58 -6.24 11.88
N GLU A 59 22.09 -5.05 11.58
CA GLU A 59 21.82 -3.81 12.33
C GLU A 59 20.33 -3.46 12.39
N VAL A 60 19.56 -3.86 11.38
CA VAL A 60 18.10 -3.63 11.33
C VAL A 60 17.38 -4.40 12.43
N PHE A 61 17.96 -5.50 12.91
CA PHE A 61 17.39 -6.34 13.96
C PHE A 61 17.77 -5.89 15.38
N LYS A 62 18.72 -4.96 15.55
CA LYS A 62 19.14 -4.45 16.87
C LYS A 62 17.98 -3.99 17.78
N PRO A 63 16.93 -3.31 17.28
CA PRO A 63 15.79 -2.94 18.12
C PRO A 63 15.00 -4.14 18.68
N PHE A 64 15.21 -5.31 18.09
CA PHE A 64 14.58 -6.58 18.49
C PHE A 64 15.55 -7.52 19.21
N ALA A 65 16.70 -7.00 19.65
CA ALA A 65 17.69 -7.78 20.43
C ALA A 65 17.00 -8.38 21.67
N GLY A 66 17.26 -9.66 21.93
CA GLY A 66 16.60 -10.43 23.00
C GLY A 66 15.25 -11.04 22.62
N LYS A 67 14.71 -10.75 21.42
CA LYS A 67 13.53 -11.43 20.88
C LYS A 67 13.95 -12.50 19.86
N ASN A 68 13.20 -13.59 19.80
CA ASN A 68 13.50 -14.68 18.85
C ASN A 68 13.04 -14.33 17.43
N HIS A 69 13.72 -13.34 16.81
CA HIS A 69 13.37 -12.87 15.46
C HIS A 69 13.87 -13.79 14.33
N GLN A 70 14.80 -14.69 14.61
CA GLN A 70 15.33 -15.67 13.62
C GLN A 70 15.78 -15.04 12.31
N GLY A 71 16.14 -13.75 12.28
CA GLY A 71 16.51 -13.01 11.09
C GLY A 71 15.36 -12.66 10.15
N VAL A 72 14.12 -12.62 10.65
CA VAL A 72 12.91 -12.29 9.89
C VAL A 72 12.06 -11.27 10.63
N LEU A 73 11.66 -10.21 9.90
CA LEU A 73 10.70 -9.22 10.34
C LEU A 73 9.66 -9.01 9.23
N ALA A 74 8.40 -8.82 9.58
CA ALA A 74 7.34 -8.41 8.67
C ALA A 74 6.69 -7.12 9.16
N GLU A 75 6.60 -6.14 8.29
CA GLU A 75 5.84 -4.90 8.51
C GLU A 75 4.39 -5.13 8.12
N ILE A 76 3.44 -4.83 9.02
CA ILE A 76 2.01 -4.98 8.79
C ILE A 76 1.41 -3.64 8.44
N SER A 77 0.50 -3.62 7.47
CA SER A 77 -0.32 -2.46 7.17
C SER A 77 -1.38 -2.26 8.27
N PRO A 78 -1.59 -1.03 8.76
CA PRO A 78 -2.66 -0.73 9.72
C PRO A 78 -4.05 -0.75 9.10
N ILE A 79 -4.15 -0.83 7.75
CA ILE A 79 -5.40 -0.90 7.00
C ILE A 79 -5.36 -2.05 6.01
N PRO A 80 -6.50 -2.64 5.66
CA PRO A 80 -6.59 -3.58 4.54
C PRO A 80 -6.42 -2.83 3.22
N TYR A 81 -5.73 -3.45 2.24
CA TYR A 81 -5.77 -2.99 0.86
C TYR A 81 -6.93 -3.67 0.12
N GLN A 82 -7.59 -2.92 -0.74
CA GLN A 82 -8.73 -3.41 -1.51
C GLN A 82 -8.36 -3.62 -2.98
N ASP A 83 -9.09 -4.50 -3.65
CA ASP A 83 -9.00 -4.64 -5.11
C ASP A 83 -9.75 -3.49 -5.79
N ILE A 84 -9.09 -2.82 -6.73
CA ILE A 84 -9.66 -1.64 -7.39
C ILE A 84 -10.91 -1.96 -8.21
N ASN A 85 -10.98 -3.14 -8.82
CA ASN A 85 -12.14 -3.52 -9.60
C ASN A 85 -13.35 -3.77 -8.69
N THR A 86 -13.13 -4.41 -7.55
CA THR A 86 -14.17 -4.62 -6.53
C THR A 86 -14.73 -3.30 -6.03
N VAL A 87 -13.86 -2.30 -5.76
CA VAL A 87 -14.32 -0.97 -5.32
C VAL A 87 -15.14 -0.28 -6.42
N VAL A 88 -14.66 -0.29 -7.67
CA VAL A 88 -15.39 0.30 -8.81
C VAL A 88 -16.72 -0.39 -9.02
N ASP A 89 -16.79 -1.73 -8.93
CA ASP A 89 -18.04 -2.48 -9.06
C ASP A 89 -19.06 -2.11 -7.97
N ALA A 90 -18.60 -1.97 -6.73
CA ALA A 90 -19.46 -1.58 -5.62
C ALA A 90 -20.05 -0.18 -5.82
N VAL A 91 -19.24 0.81 -6.19
CA VAL A 91 -19.69 2.19 -6.43
C VAL A 91 -20.70 2.26 -7.57
N VAL A 92 -20.44 1.54 -8.68
CA VAL A 92 -21.38 1.47 -9.83
C VAL A 92 -22.69 0.76 -9.45
N ALA A 93 -22.62 -0.28 -8.61
CA ALA A 93 -23.82 -0.98 -8.14
C ALA A 93 -24.72 -0.10 -7.27
N GLU A 94 -24.14 0.89 -6.58
CA GLU A 94 -24.86 1.92 -5.81
C GLU A 94 -25.46 3.05 -6.71
N GLY A 95 -25.20 2.99 -8.03
CA GLY A 95 -25.63 4.01 -8.98
C GLY A 95 -24.77 5.27 -9.00
N GLU A 96 -23.60 5.23 -8.36
CA GLU A 96 -22.65 6.34 -8.24
C GLU A 96 -21.57 6.27 -9.33
N MET A 97 -20.94 7.42 -9.60
CA MET A 97 -19.81 7.49 -10.52
C MET A 97 -18.48 7.35 -9.75
N PRO A 98 -17.66 6.34 -10.08
CA PRO A 98 -16.39 6.15 -9.37
C PRO A 98 -15.42 7.31 -9.61
N LEU A 99 -14.96 7.96 -8.55
CA LEU A 99 -13.87 8.94 -8.57
C LEU A 99 -12.63 8.30 -7.94
N ILE A 100 -11.65 7.95 -8.76
CA ILE A 100 -10.43 7.27 -8.31
C ILE A 100 -9.24 8.23 -8.35
N LEU A 101 -8.60 8.40 -7.21
CA LEU A 101 -7.38 9.21 -7.10
C LEU A 101 -6.13 8.34 -7.23
N ILE A 102 -5.38 8.51 -8.32
CA ILE A 102 -4.13 7.76 -8.57
C ILE A 102 -2.94 8.58 -8.11
N LEU A 103 -2.18 8.06 -7.14
CA LEU A 103 -0.99 8.72 -6.59
C LEU A 103 0.28 8.04 -7.09
N ASP A 104 0.83 8.51 -8.21
CA ASP A 104 2.10 8.01 -8.74
C ASP A 104 3.29 8.66 -8.02
N ARG A 105 4.13 7.84 -7.38
CA ARG A 105 5.38 8.26 -6.72
C ARG A 105 5.23 9.30 -5.60
N ILE A 106 4.12 9.31 -4.90
CA ILE A 106 3.99 10.06 -3.64
C ILE A 106 4.72 9.25 -2.56
N THR A 107 5.93 9.66 -2.21
CA THR A 107 6.82 8.92 -1.28
C THR A 107 6.85 9.50 0.15
N ASP A 108 6.37 10.71 0.33
CA ASP A 108 6.27 11.34 1.64
C ASP A 108 4.97 10.93 2.35
N VAL A 109 5.11 10.43 3.58
CA VAL A 109 4.00 9.92 4.40
C VAL A 109 3.01 11.02 4.79
N ARG A 110 3.49 12.25 5.02
CA ARG A 110 2.64 13.38 5.40
C ARG A 110 1.84 13.88 4.21
N ASN A 111 2.47 13.91 3.02
CA ASN A 111 1.76 14.24 1.80
C ASN A 111 0.66 13.21 1.51
N LEU A 112 0.96 11.91 1.61
CA LEU A 112 -0.05 10.86 1.46
C LEU A 112 -1.22 11.06 2.43
N GLY A 113 -0.93 11.29 3.72
CA GLY A 113 -1.97 11.52 4.73
C GLY A 113 -2.80 12.79 4.45
N GLY A 114 -2.15 13.90 4.08
CA GLY A 114 -2.84 15.15 3.74
C GLY A 114 -3.74 15.02 2.51
N ILE A 115 -3.24 14.32 1.48
CA ILE A 115 -4.01 14.02 0.26
C ILE A 115 -5.22 13.13 0.61
N ALA A 116 -5.03 12.07 1.39
CA ALA A 116 -6.12 11.17 1.78
C ALA A 116 -7.23 11.89 2.54
N ARG A 117 -6.88 12.79 3.46
CA ARG A 117 -7.85 13.61 4.19
C ARG A 117 -8.69 14.49 3.24
N THR A 118 -8.04 15.13 2.28
CA THR A 118 -8.74 15.96 1.31
C THR A 118 -9.58 15.11 0.36
N ALA A 119 -9.08 13.96 -0.07
CA ALA A 119 -9.76 13.02 -0.95
C ALA A 119 -11.06 12.48 -0.33
N GLU A 120 -11.03 12.10 0.97
CA GLU A 120 -12.23 11.68 1.69
C GLU A 120 -13.29 12.79 1.70
N CYS A 121 -12.90 14.02 2.05
CA CYS A 121 -13.83 15.15 2.06
C CYS A 121 -14.39 15.50 0.68
N ALA A 122 -13.64 15.19 -0.39
CA ALA A 122 -14.05 15.42 -1.77
C ALA A 122 -14.88 14.28 -2.38
N GLY A 123 -15.18 13.23 -1.61
CA GLY A 123 -15.98 12.10 -2.10
C GLY A 123 -15.22 11.17 -3.05
N VAL A 124 -13.88 11.10 -2.95
CA VAL A 124 -13.09 10.14 -3.70
C VAL A 124 -13.47 8.72 -3.28
N SER A 125 -13.76 7.85 -4.24
CA SER A 125 -14.20 6.46 -3.99
C SER A 125 -13.05 5.56 -3.57
N ALA A 126 -11.83 5.79 -4.11
CA ALA A 126 -10.62 5.07 -3.70
C ALA A 126 -9.35 5.84 -4.03
N ILE A 127 -8.30 5.58 -3.25
CA ILE A 127 -6.92 5.94 -3.58
C ILE A 127 -6.21 4.72 -4.18
N LEU A 128 -5.59 4.90 -5.34
CA LEU A 128 -4.79 3.89 -6.01
C LEU A 128 -3.31 4.26 -5.94
N ILE A 129 -2.49 3.41 -5.33
CA ILE A 129 -1.05 3.61 -5.17
C ILE A 129 -0.24 2.50 -5.84
N PRO A 130 0.98 2.79 -6.31
CA PRO A 130 1.87 1.74 -6.80
C PRO A 130 2.44 0.93 -5.63
N ASN A 131 2.72 -0.35 -5.91
CA ASN A 131 3.36 -1.25 -4.95
C ASN A 131 4.80 -0.86 -4.61
N LYS A 132 5.48 -0.11 -5.50
CA LYS A 132 6.84 0.40 -5.32
C LYS A 132 6.87 1.91 -5.49
N ASN A 133 7.83 2.56 -4.82
CA ASN A 133 8.02 4.02 -4.91
C ASN A 133 6.78 4.81 -4.45
N SER A 134 6.09 4.31 -3.44
CA SER A 134 4.98 4.97 -2.76
C SER A 134 5.26 5.06 -1.27
N ALA A 135 4.70 6.06 -0.62
CA ALA A 135 4.69 6.15 0.83
C ALA A 135 3.94 4.93 1.42
N LYS A 136 4.42 4.46 2.57
CA LYS A 136 3.74 3.40 3.32
C LYS A 136 2.56 3.97 4.09
N ILE A 137 1.51 3.19 4.18
CA ILE A 137 0.45 3.46 5.13
C ILE A 137 0.97 3.09 6.52
N SER A 138 1.27 4.09 7.31
CA SER A 138 1.81 3.95 8.66
C SER A 138 0.93 4.68 9.68
N SER A 139 1.20 4.49 10.96
CA SER A 139 0.55 5.25 12.03
C SER A 139 0.69 6.77 11.84
N ASP A 140 1.80 7.24 11.24
CA ASP A 140 2.00 8.65 10.93
C ASP A 140 1.13 9.10 9.75
N ALA A 141 0.91 8.24 8.71
CA ALA A 141 -0.03 8.50 7.63
C ALA A 141 -1.47 8.58 8.14
N ILE A 142 -1.88 7.62 8.98
CA ILE A 142 -3.20 7.61 9.63
C ILE A 142 -3.43 8.90 10.43
N LYS A 143 -2.44 9.28 11.26
CA LYS A 143 -2.53 10.52 12.05
C LYS A 143 -2.63 11.76 11.18
N THR A 144 -1.83 11.86 10.11
CA THR A 144 -1.82 13.02 9.22
C THR A 144 -3.09 13.10 8.37
N SER A 145 -3.69 11.96 8.04
CA SER A 145 -4.99 11.90 7.36
C SER A 145 -6.18 12.20 8.28
N ALA A 146 -5.95 12.47 9.58
CA ALA A 146 -7.00 12.61 10.58
C ALA A 146 -7.98 11.41 10.62
N GLY A 147 -7.49 10.21 10.29
CA GLY A 147 -8.26 8.97 10.26
C GLY A 147 -8.91 8.63 8.91
N ALA A 148 -8.86 9.51 7.91
CA ALA A 148 -9.44 9.28 6.59
C ALA A 148 -9.03 7.94 5.96
N LEU A 149 -7.77 7.51 6.17
CA LEU A 149 -7.26 6.23 5.67
C LEU A 149 -7.93 4.99 6.29
N TYR A 150 -8.73 5.11 7.34
CA TYR A 150 -9.54 4.01 7.85
C TYR A 150 -10.87 3.83 7.09
N HIS A 151 -11.33 4.88 6.42
CA HIS A 151 -12.64 4.91 5.76
C HIS A 151 -12.50 4.87 4.24
N LEU A 152 -11.52 5.60 3.70
CA LEU A 152 -11.28 5.68 2.28
C LEU A 152 -10.53 4.43 1.78
N PRO A 153 -11.13 3.63 0.87
CA PRO A 153 -10.47 2.47 0.27
C PRO A 153 -9.11 2.81 -0.32
N VAL A 154 -8.09 2.05 0.05
CA VAL A 154 -6.76 2.16 -0.56
C VAL A 154 -6.47 0.89 -1.35
N CYS A 155 -6.22 1.06 -2.65
CA CYS A 155 -5.87 -0.01 -3.57
C CYS A 155 -4.38 0.06 -3.90
N ARG A 156 -3.71 -1.09 -3.96
CA ARG A 156 -2.27 -1.16 -4.22
C ARG A 156 -1.97 -2.05 -5.42
N GLU A 157 -1.35 -1.44 -6.44
CA GLU A 157 -1.14 -2.08 -7.72
C GLU A 157 0.35 -2.24 -8.10
N LYS A 158 0.69 -3.38 -8.67
CA LYS A 158 2.04 -3.67 -9.17
C LYS A 158 2.36 -2.92 -10.47
N ASN A 159 1.34 -2.73 -11.30
CA ASN A 159 1.48 -2.16 -12.63
C ASN A 159 0.36 -1.15 -12.90
N LEU A 160 0.57 0.09 -12.45
CA LEU A 160 -0.39 1.19 -12.66
C LEU A 160 -0.79 1.35 -14.12
N LYS A 161 0.15 1.18 -15.07
CA LYS A 161 -0.18 1.31 -16.51
C LYS A 161 -1.20 0.29 -16.97
N LYS A 162 -1.10 -0.96 -16.48
CA LYS A 162 -2.08 -2.01 -16.79
C LYS A 162 -3.43 -1.67 -16.18
N THR A 163 -3.45 -1.31 -14.90
CA THR A 163 -4.67 -0.97 -14.16
C THR A 163 -5.37 0.26 -14.77
N ILE A 164 -4.63 1.31 -15.13
CA ILE A 164 -5.18 2.48 -15.83
C ILE A 164 -5.83 2.10 -17.16
N LYS A 165 -5.18 1.23 -17.96
CA LYS A 165 -5.77 0.75 -19.22
C LYS A 165 -7.07 -0.03 -19.00
N GLU A 166 -7.12 -0.81 -17.93
CA GLU A 166 -8.30 -1.57 -17.54
C GLU A 166 -9.45 -0.65 -17.11
N LEU A 167 -9.18 0.31 -16.22
CA LEU A 167 -10.16 1.31 -15.81
C LEU A 167 -10.72 2.11 -17.01
N LYS A 168 -9.85 2.52 -17.95
CA LYS A 168 -10.29 3.15 -19.19
C LYS A 168 -11.21 2.28 -20.05
N ARG A 169 -10.93 0.97 -20.15
CA ARG A 169 -11.81 0.03 -20.86
C ARG A 169 -13.17 -0.13 -20.19
N ARG A 170 -13.24 0.12 -18.89
CA ARG A 170 -14.47 0.13 -18.10
C ARG A 170 -15.25 1.46 -18.19
N GLY A 171 -14.76 2.42 -18.99
CA GLY A 171 -15.43 3.68 -19.25
C GLY A 171 -14.97 4.85 -18.38
N LEU A 172 -13.95 4.67 -17.50
CA LEU A 172 -13.43 5.79 -16.72
C LEU A 172 -12.55 6.70 -17.57
N THR A 173 -12.78 8.00 -17.50
CA THR A 173 -11.95 9.03 -18.14
C THR A 173 -10.74 9.32 -17.24
N LEU A 174 -9.57 9.48 -17.83
CA LEU A 174 -8.33 9.75 -17.12
C LEU A 174 -7.91 11.20 -17.27
N PHE A 175 -7.77 11.89 -16.16
CA PHE A 175 -7.16 13.22 -16.07
C PHE A 175 -5.80 13.13 -15.39
N ALA A 176 -4.81 13.85 -15.89
CA ALA A 176 -3.48 13.87 -15.30
C ALA A 176 -3.11 15.29 -14.89
N ALA A 177 -2.88 15.51 -13.60
CA ALA A 177 -2.32 16.75 -13.09
C ALA A 177 -0.79 16.70 -13.24
N THR A 178 -0.23 17.58 -14.08
CA THR A 178 1.19 17.64 -14.39
C THR A 178 1.62 19.05 -14.72
N GLU A 179 2.86 19.41 -14.40
CA GLU A 179 3.46 20.69 -14.75
C GLU A 179 3.62 20.90 -16.27
N LYS A 180 3.42 19.85 -17.06
CA LYS A 180 3.48 19.90 -18.54
C LYS A 180 2.13 20.09 -19.20
N ALA A 181 1.07 20.29 -18.41
CA ALA A 181 -0.26 20.50 -18.96
C ALA A 181 -0.40 21.90 -19.54
N ASP A 182 -1.06 22.03 -20.68
CA ASP A 182 -1.35 23.30 -21.34
C ASP A 182 -2.60 24.00 -20.76
N LYS A 183 -3.40 23.29 -19.95
CA LYS A 183 -4.64 23.77 -19.34
C LYS A 183 -4.58 23.69 -17.82
N PHE A 184 -5.20 24.65 -17.15
CA PHE A 184 -5.45 24.55 -15.72
C PHE A 184 -6.60 23.56 -15.44
N TYR A 185 -6.58 22.95 -14.26
CA TYR A 185 -7.63 21.98 -13.87
C TYR A 185 -9.04 22.59 -13.86
N THR A 186 -9.15 23.91 -13.66
CA THR A 186 -10.41 24.67 -13.71
C THR A 186 -10.97 24.84 -15.12
N GLU A 187 -10.17 24.59 -16.17
CA GLU A 187 -10.55 24.69 -17.58
C GLU A 187 -10.94 23.34 -18.19
N VAL A 188 -10.89 22.28 -17.38
CA VAL A 188 -11.18 20.92 -17.81
C VAL A 188 -12.53 20.51 -17.26
N ASP A 189 -13.45 20.08 -18.14
CA ASP A 189 -14.68 19.43 -17.70
C ASP A 189 -14.34 18.01 -17.25
N MET A 190 -14.54 17.72 -15.97
CA MET A 190 -14.29 16.40 -15.38
C MET A 190 -15.56 15.53 -15.32
N LYS A 191 -16.68 16.01 -15.92
CA LYS A 191 -17.96 15.29 -15.93
C LYS A 191 -18.22 14.51 -17.22
N GLU A 192 -17.32 14.62 -18.20
CA GLU A 192 -17.40 13.91 -19.47
C GLU A 192 -16.66 12.58 -19.46
#